data_a19005c091dc18f172e43e2d8c9a1948
#
_entry.id   a19005c091dc18f172e43e2d8c9a1948
#
_cell.length_a   1.000
_cell.length_b   1.000
_cell.length_c   1.000
_cell.angle_alpha   90.00
_cell.angle_beta   90.00
_cell.angle_gamma   90.00
#
_symmetry.space_group_name_H-M   'P 1'
#
loop_
_entity.id
_entity.type
_entity.pdbx_description
1 polymer ?
#
loop_
_entity_poly.entity_id
_entity_poly.type
_entity_poly.pdbx_seq_one_letter_code
_entity_poly.pdbx_strand_id
1 'polypeptide(L)'
;MIRSYEWMLARRYLRSRRDERFVSVIGWSSAIGVAIGVAALIIVLSVMYGFDAELKDKILGFSSHVDIQGPGETLAEWQGWLKQVESLPGVERAAPYISAQVLANHRSQSTGAILKGVDPLLEKSIAEHVVSGDFISSSPDAPLFEVVVGKDLARKLTLSVGDQVRLISPKGGVGPSGMSPRMRAFKVVGVFDSGFYEYDVGLIVTSLQSVQKLNRFDDRVTGIELHLDDRERAGEVALAARMALPAEAWVTDWTHRHRSFFKALKTERVVMGVILSLIVMVALFNMVSSLVMVVMERRKEIAILKTVGATHVSIMRIFIMMGSLLSGLGTMAGVGFGLLLAWKLDALLALIENITGVTFLSGDVYYIDHVPSIIDPVSIIVVAATSLLMGLVATVYPAWRAAGVPPADALRYE
;
A
#
# COMPACT_ATOMS: atom_id res chain seq x y z
N MET A 1 1.19 28.87 -36.44
CA MET A 1 1.61 27.84 -37.40
C MET A 1 3.10 27.60 -37.21
N ILE A 2 3.53 26.36 -37.04
CA ILE A 2 4.95 25.97 -37.02
C ILE A 2 5.43 25.94 -38.47
N ARG A 3 6.52 26.64 -38.77
CA ARG A 3 7.08 26.64 -40.13
C ARG A 3 7.93 25.37 -40.33
N SER A 4 7.88 24.74 -41.48
CA SER A 4 8.55 23.46 -41.78
C SER A 4 10.07 23.46 -41.45
N TYR A 5 10.74 24.60 -41.59
CA TYR A 5 12.16 24.73 -41.28
C TYR A 5 12.46 24.72 -39.77
N GLU A 6 11.53 25.17 -38.91
CA GLU A 6 11.70 25.20 -37.44
C GLU A 6 11.80 23.76 -36.90
N TRP A 7 10.92 22.87 -37.39
CA TRP A 7 10.96 21.46 -37.09
C TRP A 7 12.23 20.75 -37.60
N MET A 8 12.60 21.06 -38.83
CA MET A 8 13.81 20.49 -39.44
C MET A 8 15.07 20.87 -38.64
N LEU A 9 15.19 22.12 -38.21
CA LEU A 9 16.32 22.60 -37.41
C LEU A 9 16.30 21.98 -35.98
N ALA A 10 15.16 21.90 -35.33
CA ALA A 10 15.05 21.26 -33.99
C ALA A 10 15.54 19.81 -34.04
N ARG A 11 15.11 19.04 -35.05
CA ARG A 11 15.55 17.64 -35.24
C ARG A 11 17.04 17.54 -35.63
N ARG A 12 17.56 18.50 -36.42
CA ARG A 12 18.96 18.53 -36.83
C ARG A 12 19.89 18.84 -35.67
N TYR A 13 19.49 19.70 -34.76
CA TYR A 13 20.25 20.02 -33.54
C TYR A 13 20.37 18.85 -32.55
N LEU A 14 19.41 17.94 -32.58
CA LEU A 14 19.50 16.69 -31.82
C LEU A 14 20.46 15.67 -32.46
N ARG A 15 20.67 15.74 -33.80
CA ARG A 15 21.48 14.78 -34.57
C ARG A 15 22.81 15.43 -34.95
N SER A 16 23.77 15.40 -34.03
CA SER A 16 25.10 16.02 -34.26
C SER A 16 25.90 15.38 -35.40
N ARG A 17 26.70 16.20 -36.11
CA ARG A 17 27.76 15.75 -37.01
C ARG A 17 28.97 15.24 -36.23
N ARG A 18 29.87 14.50 -36.92
CA ARG A 18 31.05 13.80 -36.35
C ARG A 18 31.97 14.69 -35.49
N ASP A 19 32.03 16.00 -35.76
CA ASP A 19 32.93 16.94 -35.06
C ASP A 19 32.35 17.56 -33.77
N GLU A 20 31.05 17.36 -33.50
CA GLU A 20 30.35 17.98 -32.37
C GLU A 20 29.76 16.93 -31.38
N ARG A 21 30.53 15.88 -31.10
CA ARG A 21 30.09 14.77 -30.21
C ARG A 21 29.66 15.26 -28.84
N PHE A 22 30.29 16.34 -28.34
CA PHE A 22 30.05 16.86 -26.98
C PHE A 22 28.63 17.37 -26.79
N VAL A 23 28.06 18.12 -27.76
CA VAL A 23 26.67 18.62 -27.73
C VAL A 23 25.66 17.48 -27.70
N SER A 24 25.90 16.45 -28.50
CA SER A 24 25.04 15.26 -28.53
C SER A 24 25.05 14.51 -27.22
N VAL A 25 26.22 14.34 -26.57
CA VAL A 25 26.34 13.69 -25.28
C VAL A 25 25.56 14.44 -24.19
N ILE A 26 25.63 15.77 -24.17
CA ILE A 26 24.90 16.60 -23.21
C ILE A 26 23.37 16.46 -23.39
N GLY A 27 22.88 16.54 -24.65
CA GLY A 27 21.46 16.36 -24.94
C GLY A 27 20.96 14.97 -24.51
N TRP A 28 21.72 13.92 -24.83
CA TRP A 28 21.37 12.56 -24.42
C TRP A 28 21.45 12.33 -22.90
N SER A 29 22.42 12.94 -22.23
CA SER A 29 22.51 12.86 -20.76
C SER A 29 21.28 13.44 -20.07
N SER A 30 20.70 14.52 -20.63
CA SER A 30 19.44 15.09 -20.14
C SER A 30 18.26 14.17 -20.35
N ALA A 31 18.13 13.55 -21.53
CA ALA A 31 17.06 12.60 -21.82
C ALA A 31 17.17 11.36 -20.92
N ILE A 32 18.38 10.85 -20.69
CA ILE A 32 18.66 9.75 -19.77
C ILE A 32 18.29 10.14 -18.33
N GLY A 33 18.66 11.35 -17.88
CA GLY A 33 18.30 11.86 -16.55
C GLY A 33 16.79 11.90 -16.33
N VAL A 34 16.02 12.40 -17.31
CA VAL A 34 14.56 12.37 -17.27
C VAL A 34 14.04 10.93 -17.28
N ALA A 35 14.61 10.06 -18.12
CA ALA A 35 14.20 8.65 -18.19
C ALA A 35 14.41 7.91 -16.86
N ILE A 36 15.56 8.10 -16.20
CA ILE A 36 15.84 7.52 -14.89
C ILE A 36 14.87 8.06 -13.84
N GLY A 37 14.62 9.37 -13.83
CA GLY A 37 13.69 9.98 -12.89
C GLY A 37 12.26 9.45 -13.05
N VAL A 38 11.76 9.35 -14.28
CA VAL A 38 10.43 8.81 -14.58
C VAL A 38 10.35 7.31 -14.27
N ALA A 39 11.38 6.53 -14.60
CA ALA A 39 11.43 5.11 -14.30
C ALA A 39 11.42 4.86 -12.78
N ALA A 40 12.24 5.59 -12.02
CA ALA A 40 12.27 5.51 -10.56
C ALA A 40 10.89 5.82 -9.94
N LEU A 41 10.22 6.89 -10.44
CA LEU A 41 8.87 7.24 -10.04
C LEU A 41 7.88 6.10 -10.24
N ILE A 42 7.87 5.49 -11.42
CA ILE A 42 6.94 4.41 -11.77
C ILE A 42 7.20 3.18 -10.89
N ILE A 43 8.47 2.80 -10.70
CA ILE A 43 8.83 1.65 -9.86
C ILE A 43 8.36 1.87 -8.42
N VAL A 44 8.71 3.02 -7.82
CA VAL A 44 8.34 3.32 -6.43
C VAL A 44 6.84 3.36 -6.25
N LEU A 45 6.10 4.02 -7.16
CA LEU A 45 4.64 4.06 -7.08
C LEU A 45 4.01 2.66 -7.24
N SER A 46 4.51 1.84 -8.18
CA SER A 46 4.00 0.49 -8.39
C SER A 46 4.22 -0.40 -7.16
N VAL A 47 5.38 -0.30 -6.51
CA VAL A 47 5.67 -1.03 -5.26
C VAL A 47 4.77 -0.55 -4.12
N MET A 48 4.60 0.77 -3.96
CA MET A 48 3.73 1.32 -2.92
C MET A 48 2.27 0.90 -3.11
N TYR A 49 1.77 0.97 -4.34
CA TYR A 49 0.41 0.48 -4.64
C TYR A 49 0.26 -1.01 -4.35
N GLY A 50 1.26 -1.81 -4.73
CA GLY A 50 1.28 -3.24 -4.43
C GLY A 50 1.26 -3.52 -2.94
N PHE A 51 2.12 -2.84 -2.19
CA PHE A 51 2.21 -2.98 -0.74
C PHE A 51 0.91 -2.55 -0.03
N ASP A 52 0.33 -1.40 -0.42
CA ASP A 52 -0.94 -0.93 0.10
C ASP A 52 -2.09 -1.94 -0.14
N ALA A 53 -2.14 -2.52 -1.33
CA ALA A 53 -3.16 -3.50 -1.70
C ALA A 53 -2.99 -4.82 -0.92
N GLU A 54 -1.77 -5.34 -0.86
CA GLU A 54 -1.45 -6.57 -0.13
C GLU A 54 -1.74 -6.44 1.37
N LEU A 55 -1.36 -5.32 1.98
CA LEU A 55 -1.68 -5.04 3.38
C LEU A 55 -3.18 -4.91 3.61
N LYS A 56 -3.89 -4.22 2.72
CA LYS A 56 -5.36 -4.17 2.78
C LYS A 56 -5.97 -5.57 2.73
N ASP A 57 -5.55 -6.37 1.77
CA ASP A 57 -6.10 -7.72 1.59
C ASP A 57 -5.80 -8.61 2.80
N LYS A 58 -4.60 -8.57 3.35
CA LYS A 58 -4.25 -9.34 4.54
C LYS A 58 -5.02 -8.89 5.79
N ILE A 59 -5.15 -7.57 6.02
CA ILE A 59 -5.91 -7.05 7.14
C ILE A 59 -7.40 -7.37 7.00
N LEU A 60 -7.97 -7.18 5.81
CA LEU A 60 -9.40 -7.33 5.57
C LEU A 60 -9.83 -8.78 5.33
N GLY A 61 -8.94 -9.63 4.89
CA GLY A 61 -9.20 -11.06 4.73
C GLY A 61 -9.52 -11.75 6.06
N PHE A 62 -8.93 -11.25 7.14
CA PHE A 62 -9.04 -11.86 8.47
C PHE A 62 -9.95 -11.11 9.44
N SER A 63 -10.19 -9.80 9.21
CA SER A 63 -11.03 -8.98 10.08
C SER A 63 -12.41 -8.72 9.48
N SER A 64 -13.40 -8.53 10.35
CA SER A 64 -14.73 -8.10 9.94
C SER A 64 -14.71 -6.73 9.27
N HIS A 65 -15.58 -6.53 8.27
CA HIS A 65 -15.68 -5.28 7.54
C HIS A 65 -16.44 -4.21 8.33
N VAL A 66 -17.47 -4.60 9.09
CA VAL A 66 -18.21 -3.74 10.01
C VAL A 66 -18.37 -4.47 11.34
N ASP A 67 -18.22 -3.75 12.42
CA ASP A 67 -18.37 -4.22 13.79
C ASP A 67 -19.46 -3.44 14.51
N ILE A 68 -20.34 -4.17 15.17
CA ILE A 68 -21.50 -3.62 15.87
C ILE A 68 -21.42 -4.06 17.33
N GLN A 69 -21.35 -3.11 18.24
CA GLN A 69 -21.29 -3.35 19.67
C GLN A 69 -22.45 -2.66 20.39
N GLY A 70 -22.85 -3.19 21.53
CA GLY A 70 -23.84 -2.57 22.40
C GLY A 70 -23.23 -1.49 23.31
N PRO A 71 -24.08 -0.83 24.14
CA PRO A 71 -23.66 0.26 25.04
C PRO A 71 -22.81 -0.21 26.23
N GLY A 72 -22.61 -1.50 26.38
CA GLY A 72 -21.81 -2.10 27.44
C GLY A 72 -20.73 -3.04 26.91
N GLU A 73 -20.08 -3.76 27.83
CA GLU A 73 -19.10 -4.78 27.44
C GLU A 73 -19.73 -6.00 26.74
N THR A 74 -21.03 -6.20 26.90
CA THR A 74 -21.77 -7.33 26.34
C THR A 74 -23.17 -6.91 25.87
N LEU A 75 -23.62 -7.47 24.77
CA LEU A 75 -24.95 -7.29 24.17
C LEU A 75 -25.85 -8.47 24.52
N ALA A 76 -27.00 -8.21 25.15
CA ALA A 76 -27.95 -9.23 25.58
C ALA A 76 -28.96 -9.62 24.47
N GLU A 77 -29.46 -8.64 23.74
CA GLU A 77 -30.51 -8.84 22.71
C GLU A 77 -29.93 -8.93 21.30
N TRP A 78 -28.79 -9.58 21.16
CA TRP A 78 -28.04 -9.65 19.92
C TRP A 78 -28.78 -10.35 18.78
N GLN A 79 -29.67 -11.32 19.07
CA GLN A 79 -30.41 -12.05 18.02
C GLN A 79 -31.37 -11.14 17.25
N GLY A 80 -31.96 -10.14 17.93
CA GLY A 80 -32.81 -9.14 17.30
C GLY A 80 -32.02 -8.23 16.36
N TRP A 81 -30.85 -7.78 16.81
CA TRP A 81 -29.95 -6.95 16.03
C TRP A 81 -29.37 -7.73 14.84
N LEU A 82 -28.96 -8.98 15.05
CA LEU A 82 -28.43 -9.85 13.99
C LEU A 82 -29.41 -9.96 12.81
N LYS A 83 -30.68 -10.26 13.06
CA LYS A 83 -31.70 -10.35 12.02
C LYS A 83 -31.90 -9.06 11.24
N GLN A 84 -31.81 -7.90 11.92
CA GLN A 84 -31.95 -6.61 11.28
C GLN A 84 -30.79 -6.30 10.34
N VAL A 85 -29.55 -6.58 10.76
CA VAL A 85 -28.36 -6.26 9.96
C VAL A 85 -28.07 -7.29 8.88
N GLU A 86 -28.47 -8.55 9.05
CA GLU A 86 -28.34 -9.61 8.04
C GLU A 86 -29.19 -9.32 6.79
N SER A 87 -30.30 -8.56 6.95
CA SER A 87 -31.15 -8.17 5.83
C SER A 87 -30.66 -6.93 5.06
N LEU A 88 -29.57 -6.29 5.48
CA LEU A 88 -29.07 -5.08 4.82
C LEU A 88 -28.39 -5.40 3.48
N PRO A 89 -28.60 -4.54 2.46
CA PRO A 89 -27.98 -4.73 1.14
C PRO A 89 -26.45 -4.70 1.24
N GLY A 90 -25.77 -5.68 0.63
CA GLY A 90 -24.31 -5.80 0.60
C GLY A 90 -23.72 -6.56 1.79
N VAL A 91 -24.55 -7.05 2.71
CA VAL A 91 -24.11 -7.96 3.78
C VAL A 91 -24.13 -9.40 3.24
N GLU A 92 -22.96 -10.00 3.13
CA GLU A 92 -22.81 -11.40 2.76
C GLU A 92 -23.10 -12.32 3.97
N ARG A 93 -22.60 -11.90 5.14
CA ARG A 93 -22.71 -12.68 6.38
C ARG A 93 -22.65 -11.79 7.61
N ALA A 94 -23.50 -12.09 8.58
CA ALA A 94 -23.46 -11.50 9.91
C ALA A 94 -23.22 -12.61 10.95
N ALA A 95 -22.31 -12.41 11.90
CA ALA A 95 -21.97 -13.40 12.90
C ALA A 95 -21.79 -12.74 14.27
N PRO A 96 -22.36 -13.33 15.35
CA PRO A 96 -22.08 -12.90 16.71
C PRO A 96 -20.66 -13.32 17.11
N TYR A 97 -20.00 -12.49 17.93
CA TYR A 97 -18.70 -12.84 18.49
C TYR A 97 -18.56 -12.40 19.95
N ILE A 98 -17.63 -13.05 20.64
CA ILE A 98 -17.17 -12.63 21.96
C ILE A 98 -15.68 -12.39 21.91
N SER A 99 -15.23 -11.23 22.38
CA SER A 99 -13.81 -10.90 22.51
C SER A 99 -13.46 -10.69 23.98
N ALA A 100 -12.46 -11.41 24.47
CA ALA A 100 -11.99 -11.29 25.84
C ALA A 100 -10.45 -11.32 25.89
N GLN A 101 -9.87 -10.43 26.68
CA GLN A 101 -8.43 -10.51 26.97
C GLN A 101 -8.17 -11.65 27.96
N VAL A 102 -7.18 -12.46 27.66
CA VAL A 102 -6.78 -13.59 28.49
C VAL A 102 -5.26 -13.67 28.60
N LEU A 103 -4.79 -14.27 29.68
CA LEU A 103 -3.41 -14.73 29.78
C LEU A 103 -3.37 -16.21 29.41
N ALA A 104 -2.72 -16.52 28.32
CA ALA A 104 -2.46 -17.89 27.88
C ALA A 104 -1.19 -18.41 28.57
N ASN A 105 -1.32 -19.56 29.22
CA ASN A 105 -0.22 -20.18 29.95
C ASN A 105 -0.06 -21.64 29.51
N HIS A 106 1.16 -22.02 29.18
CA HIS A 106 1.55 -23.40 28.94
C HIS A 106 2.92 -23.64 29.58
N ARG A 107 2.98 -24.68 30.46
CA ARG A 107 4.18 -24.99 31.25
C ARG A 107 4.70 -23.78 32.02
N SER A 108 5.89 -23.30 31.68
CA SER A 108 6.53 -22.13 32.32
C SER A 108 6.38 -20.83 31.54
N GLN A 109 5.68 -20.88 30.40
CA GLN A 109 5.53 -19.71 29.51
C GLN A 109 4.14 -19.13 29.64
N SER A 110 4.05 -17.78 29.61
CA SER A 110 2.79 -17.05 29.68
C SER A 110 2.84 -15.85 28.73
N THR A 111 1.74 -15.58 28.04
CA THR A 111 1.62 -14.39 27.18
C THR A 111 0.18 -13.91 27.17
N GLY A 112 -0.01 -12.59 27.04
CA GLY A 112 -1.32 -12.01 26.79
C GLY A 112 -1.83 -12.39 25.42
N ALA A 113 -3.13 -12.70 25.31
CA ALA A 113 -3.80 -13.01 24.06
C ALA A 113 -5.25 -12.52 24.07
N ILE A 114 -5.84 -12.38 22.90
CA ILE A 114 -7.27 -12.14 22.71
C ILE A 114 -7.94 -13.48 22.46
N LEU A 115 -8.89 -13.85 23.30
CA LEU A 115 -9.74 -15.01 23.09
C LEU A 115 -10.99 -14.58 22.32
N LYS A 116 -11.11 -15.03 21.07
CA LYS A 116 -12.27 -14.79 20.21
C LYS A 116 -13.19 -16.01 20.24
N GLY A 117 -14.39 -15.84 20.76
CA GLY A 117 -15.46 -16.82 20.68
C GLY A 117 -16.28 -16.59 19.40
N VAL A 118 -16.40 -17.59 18.58
CA VAL A 118 -17.10 -17.53 17.28
C VAL A 118 -18.14 -18.64 17.16
N ASP A 119 -19.06 -18.47 16.21
CA ASP A 119 -19.87 -19.59 15.71
C ASP A 119 -19.04 -20.35 14.67
N PRO A 120 -18.68 -21.63 14.92
CA PRO A 120 -17.83 -22.38 13.99
C PRO A 120 -18.42 -22.57 12.58
N LEU A 121 -19.74 -22.49 12.41
CA LEU A 121 -20.41 -22.59 11.11
C LEU A 121 -20.28 -21.29 10.31
N LEU A 122 -20.17 -20.16 10.98
CA LEU A 122 -20.12 -18.83 10.37
C LEU A 122 -18.70 -18.32 10.19
N GLU A 123 -17.71 -18.83 10.95
CA GLU A 123 -16.32 -18.36 10.89
C GLU A 123 -15.51 -19.13 9.82
N LYS A 124 -15.62 -18.70 8.57
CA LYS A 124 -14.88 -19.30 7.44
C LYS A 124 -13.47 -18.76 7.31
N SER A 125 -13.28 -17.47 7.59
CA SER A 125 -11.99 -16.79 7.35
C SER A 125 -10.84 -17.43 8.13
N ILE A 126 -11.05 -17.78 9.38
CA ILE A 126 -10.04 -18.44 10.22
C ILE A 126 -9.94 -19.93 9.86
N ALA A 127 -11.07 -20.58 9.57
CA ALA A 127 -11.10 -22.01 9.23
C ALA A 127 -10.27 -22.33 7.97
N GLU A 128 -10.30 -21.47 6.96
CA GLU A 128 -9.54 -21.61 5.71
C GLU A 128 -8.02 -21.44 5.91
N HIS A 129 -7.59 -20.80 7.00
CA HIS A 129 -6.19 -20.53 7.30
C HIS A 129 -5.59 -21.52 8.32
N VAL A 130 -6.28 -22.61 8.66
CA VAL A 130 -5.72 -23.65 9.53
C VAL A 130 -4.64 -24.44 8.77
N VAL A 131 -3.41 -24.37 9.28
CA VAL A 131 -2.23 -25.02 8.65
C VAL A 131 -1.86 -26.35 9.32
N SER A 132 -2.37 -26.62 10.54
CA SER A 132 -2.12 -27.86 11.27
C SER A 132 -3.30 -28.21 12.15
N GLY A 133 -3.69 -29.47 12.18
CA GLY A 133 -4.87 -29.93 12.90
C GLY A 133 -6.18 -29.59 12.22
N ASP A 134 -7.24 -29.42 13.00
CA ASP A 134 -8.58 -29.14 12.55
C ASP A 134 -9.11 -27.83 13.12
N PHE A 135 -10.16 -27.28 12.49
CA PHE A 135 -10.91 -26.17 13.07
C PHE A 135 -11.83 -26.67 14.20
N ILE A 136 -12.35 -25.73 14.99
CA ILE A 136 -13.27 -26.04 16.10
C ILE A 136 -14.48 -26.79 15.56
N SER A 137 -14.85 -27.86 16.23
CA SER A 137 -16.01 -28.68 15.81
C SER A 137 -17.31 -27.89 15.95
N SER A 138 -18.15 -27.97 14.90
CA SER A 138 -19.49 -27.39 14.86
C SER A 138 -20.59 -28.36 15.31
N SER A 139 -20.24 -29.59 15.70
CA SER A 139 -21.22 -30.57 16.17
C SER A 139 -21.88 -30.14 17.49
N PRO A 140 -23.19 -30.38 17.68
CA PRO A 140 -23.87 -30.12 18.95
C PRO A 140 -23.26 -30.88 20.15
N ASP A 141 -22.66 -32.03 19.88
CA ASP A 141 -21.99 -32.88 20.88
C ASP A 141 -20.47 -32.64 20.96
N ALA A 142 -19.99 -31.58 20.30
CA ALA A 142 -18.56 -31.25 20.26
C ALA A 142 -17.99 -31.02 21.68
N PRO A 143 -16.75 -31.43 21.92
CA PRO A 143 -16.10 -31.12 23.18
C PRO A 143 -16.00 -29.61 23.40
N LEU A 144 -16.44 -29.15 24.56
CA LEU A 144 -16.23 -27.78 24.96
C LEU A 144 -14.76 -27.52 25.27
N PHE A 145 -14.34 -26.27 25.11
CA PHE A 145 -12.99 -25.83 25.45
C PHE A 145 -11.91 -26.34 24.48
N GLU A 146 -12.27 -26.45 23.20
CA GLU A 146 -11.32 -26.54 22.08
C GLU A 146 -10.88 -25.16 21.65
N VAL A 147 -9.61 -25.03 21.23
CA VAL A 147 -9.04 -23.78 20.69
C VAL A 147 -8.22 -24.04 19.45
N VAL A 148 -8.26 -23.07 18.54
CA VAL A 148 -7.31 -22.91 17.46
C VAL A 148 -6.44 -21.70 17.80
N VAL A 149 -5.13 -21.83 17.69
CA VAL A 149 -4.15 -20.81 18.09
C VAL A 149 -3.36 -20.31 16.90
N GLY A 150 -2.95 -19.05 16.91
CA GLY A 150 -2.06 -18.54 15.88
C GLY A 150 -0.68 -19.19 15.89
N LYS A 151 -0.05 -19.32 14.75
CA LYS A 151 1.23 -20.01 14.52
C LYS A 151 2.35 -19.48 15.42
N ASP A 152 2.48 -18.15 15.52
CA ASP A 152 3.53 -17.52 16.32
C ASP A 152 3.25 -17.63 17.82
N LEU A 153 1.98 -17.60 18.21
CA LEU A 153 1.56 -17.88 19.57
C LEU A 153 1.88 -19.34 19.97
N ALA A 154 1.58 -20.29 19.08
CA ALA A 154 1.91 -21.69 19.28
C ALA A 154 3.43 -21.90 19.43
N ARG A 155 4.23 -21.26 18.58
CA ARG A 155 5.69 -21.28 18.65
C ARG A 155 6.19 -20.67 19.98
N LYS A 156 5.67 -19.52 20.37
CA LYS A 156 6.05 -18.79 21.59
C LYS A 156 5.73 -19.57 22.87
N LEU A 157 4.62 -20.27 22.90
CA LEU A 157 4.19 -21.08 24.05
C LEU A 157 4.63 -22.56 23.94
N THR A 158 5.32 -22.94 22.87
CA THR A 158 5.73 -24.32 22.57
C THR A 158 4.52 -25.28 22.61
N LEU A 159 3.42 -24.86 21.94
CA LEU A 159 2.18 -25.62 21.80
C LEU A 159 2.17 -26.45 20.52
N SER A 160 1.65 -27.64 20.65
CA SER A 160 1.35 -28.53 19.51
C SER A 160 -0.13 -28.92 19.53
N VAL A 161 -0.64 -29.35 18.37
CA VAL A 161 -2.01 -29.90 18.30
C VAL A 161 -2.13 -31.10 19.27
N GLY A 162 -3.16 -31.06 20.11
CA GLY A 162 -3.39 -32.04 21.17
C GLY A 162 -2.96 -31.57 22.57
N ASP A 163 -2.11 -30.57 22.67
CA ASP A 163 -1.67 -30.01 23.95
C ASP A 163 -2.81 -29.24 24.66
N GLN A 164 -2.63 -29.00 25.97
CA GLN A 164 -3.52 -28.19 26.76
C GLN A 164 -2.91 -26.82 27.06
N VAL A 165 -3.62 -25.76 26.73
CA VAL A 165 -3.30 -24.38 27.14
C VAL A 165 -4.25 -23.92 28.21
N ARG A 166 -3.72 -23.30 29.26
CA ARG A 166 -4.54 -22.74 30.35
C ARG A 166 -4.81 -21.27 30.03
N LEU A 167 -6.10 -20.92 29.91
CA LEU A 167 -6.54 -19.56 29.70
C LEU A 167 -7.04 -18.97 31.00
N ILE A 168 -6.53 -17.80 31.35
CA ILE A 168 -6.82 -17.08 32.59
C ILE A 168 -7.48 -15.76 32.16
N SER A 169 -8.76 -15.61 32.52
CA SER A 169 -9.50 -14.37 32.27
C SER A 169 -9.38 -13.47 33.52
N PRO A 170 -8.98 -12.19 33.34
CA PRO A 170 -8.93 -11.24 34.45
C PRO A 170 -10.33 -10.86 34.98
N LYS A 171 -11.39 -11.08 34.20
CA LYS A 171 -12.77 -10.85 34.61
C LYS A 171 -13.24 -11.94 35.56
N GLY A 172 -12.74 -11.88 36.77
CA GLY A 172 -13.07 -12.79 37.84
C GLY A 172 -14.34 -12.42 38.60
N GLY A 173 -14.79 -13.30 39.49
CA GLY A 173 -15.82 -12.97 40.50
C GLY A 173 -15.20 -12.23 41.67
N VAL A 174 -15.93 -11.27 42.23
CA VAL A 174 -15.58 -10.65 43.50
C VAL A 174 -15.96 -11.63 44.62
N GLY A 175 -14.97 -12.25 45.25
CA GLY A 175 -15.15 -13.11 46.40
C GLY A 175 -14.76 -12.41 47.72
N PRO A 176 -14.96 -13.03 48.87
CA PRO A 176 -14.58 -12.46 50.19
C PRO A 176 -13.08 -12.11 50.29
N SER A 177 -12.24 -12.76 49.49
CA SER A 177 -10.79 -12.56 49.41
C SER A 177 -10.34 -11.63 48.28
N GLY A 178 -11.26 -10.90 47.61
CA GLY A 178 -10.98 -10.01 46.49
C GLY A 178 -11.34 -10.61 45.13
N MET A 179 -10.80 -10.03 44.06
CA MET A 179 -11.05 -10.45 42.69
C MET A 179 -10.24 -11.74 42.39
N SER A 180 -10.94 -12.84 42.10
CA SER A 180 -10.33 -14.11 41.72
C SER A 180 -10.42 -14.32 40.23
N PRO A 181 -9.30 -14.41 39.48
CA PRO A 181 -9.33 -14.64 38.03
C PRO A 181 -9.94 -16.02 37.73
N ARG A 182 -10.66 -16.10 36.63
CA ARG A 182 -11.19 -17.37 36.13
C ARG A 182 -10.19 -18.05 35.25
N MET A 183 -9.99 -19.35 35.46
CA MET A 183 -9.05 -20.13 34.65
C MET A 183 -9.67 -21.44 34.19
N ARG A 184 -9.31 -21.82 32.94
CA ARG A 184 -9.76 -23.08 32.37
C ARG A 184 -8.69 -23.63 31.44
N ALA A 185 -8.55 -24.96 31.39
CA ALA A 185 -7.73 -25.63 30.40
C ALA A 185 -8.53 -25.79 29.11
N PHE A 186 -7.91 -25.48 27.98
CA PHE A 186 -8.43 -25.66 26.63
C PHE A 186 -7.51 -26.61 25.86
N LYS A 187 -8.08 -27.48 25.02
CA LYS A 187 -7.34 -28.37 24.15
C LYS A 187 -7.05 -27.66 22.82
N VAL A 188 -5.81 -27.63 22.41
CA VAL A 188 -5.41 -27.11 21.09
C VAL A 188 -5.78 -28.15 20.04
N VAL A 189 -6.72 -27.83 19.16
CA VAL A 189 -7.17 -28.70 18.06
C VAL A 189 -6.58 -28.30 16.73
N GLY A 190 -6.14 -27.05 16.56
CA GLY A 190 -5.51 -26.57 15.34
C GLY A 190 -4.62 -25.36 15.57
N VAL A 191 -3.83 -25.09 14.55
CA VAL A 191 -2.96 -23.91 14.43
C VAL A 191 -3.28 -23.22 13.13
N PHE A 192 -3.53 -21.92 13.16
CA PHE A 192 -3.76 -21.11 11.96
C PHE A 192 -2.58 -20.20 11.65
N ASP A 193 -2.44 -19.83 10.38
CA ASP A 193 -1.47 -18.86 9.86
C ASP A 193 -2.24 -17.82 9.03
N SER A 194 -2.48 -16.65 9.63
CA SER A 194 -3.21 -15.56 8.96
C SER A 194 -2.34 -14.78 7.97
N GLY A 195 -1.01 -14.97 8.06
CA GLY A 195 -0.04 -14.13 7.38
C GLY A 195 0.02 -12.70 7.93
N PHE A 196 -0.58 -12.44 9.09
CA PHE A 196 -0.50 -11.16 9.79
C PHE A 196 -0.08 -11.38 11.26
N TYR A 197 1.13 -10.96 11.57
CA TYR A 197 1.78 -11.27 12.85
C TYR A 197 0.94 -10.94 14.09
N GLU A 198 0.23 -9.82 14.05
CA GLU A 198 -0.55 -9.36 15.20
C GLU A 198 -1.67 -10.37 15.58
N TYR A 199 -2.27 -11.00 14.55
CA TYR A 199 -3.22 -12.09 14.77
C TYR A 199 -2.51 -13.40 15.13
N ASP A 200 -1.41 -13.71 14.47
CA ASP A 200 -0.71 -14.98 14.68
C ASP A 200 -0.04 -15.08 16.05
N VAL A 201 0.35 -13.94 16.66
CA VAL A 201 0.97 -13.90 17.99
C VAL A 201 -0.02 -13.65 19.11
N GLY A 202 -1.20 -13.12 18.82
CA GLY A 202 -2.11 -12.58 19.82
C GLY A 202 -3.52 -13.15 19.84
N LEU A 203 -3.94 -13.96 18.85
CA LEU A 203 -5.31 -14.45 18.75
C LEU A 203 -5.43 -15.94 19.07
N ILE A 204 -6.42 -16.26 19.87
CA ILE A 204 -6.90 -17.61 20.20
C ILE A 204 -8.39 -17.67 19.85
N VAL A 205 -8.80 -18.66 19.08
CA VAL A 205 -10.18 -18.82 18.62
C VAL A 205 -10.82 -20.04 19.26
N THR A 206 -12.05 -19.88 19.72
CA THR A 206 -12.84 -20.96 20.35
C THR A 206 -14.34 -20.78 20.04
N SER A 207 -15.18 -21.72 20.43
CA SER A 207 -16.61 -21.57 20.30
C SER A 207 -17.19 -20.49 21.23
N LEU A 208 -18.26 -19.80 20.78
CA LEU A 208 -19.02 -18.84 21.60
C LEU A 208 -19.35 -19.39 22.99
N GLN A 209 -19.87 -20.62 23.02
CA GLN A 209 -20.27 -21.30 24.25
C GLN A 209 -19.10 -21.48 25.24
N SER A 210 -17.90 -21.76 24.74
CA SER A 210 -16.72 -21.93 25.58
C SER A 210 -16.34 -20.61 26.30
N VAL A 211 -16.40 -19.47 25.59
CA VAL A 211 -16.11 -18.15 26.17
C VAL A 211 -17.22 -17.72 27.10
N GLN A 212 -18.50 -17.96 26.75
CA GLN A 212 -19.65 -17.70 27.62
C GLN A 212 -19.51 -18.44 28.96
N LYS A 213 -19.16 -19.73 28.90
CA LYS A 213 -18.94 -20.54 30.14
C LYS A 213 -17.71 -20.08 30.93
N LEU A 214 -16.61 -19.69 30.29
CA LEU A 214 -15.41 -19.18 30.96
C LEU A 214 -15.73 -17.88 31.71
N ASN A 215 -16.43 -16.94 31.04
CA ASN A 215 -16.68 -15.60 31.62
C ASN A 215 -18.03 -15.47 32.32
N ARG A 216 -18.88 -16.49 32.27
CA ARG A 216 -20.27 -16.46 32.81
C ARG A 216 -21.09 -15.34 32.17
N PHE A 217 -21.07 -15.24 30.86
CA PHE A 217 -21.82 -14.22 30.12
C PHE A 217 -23.26 -14.62 29.80
N ASP A 218 -23.70 -15.82 30.25
CA ASP A 218 -24.98 -16.43 29.87
C ASP A 218 -25.12 -16.42 28.34
N ASP A 219 -26.22 -15.94 27.78
CA ASP A 219 -26.44 -15.83 26.32
C ASP A 219 -26.08 -14.43 25.79
N ARG A 220 -24.99 -13.83 26.28
CA ARG A 220 -24.53 -12.52 25.82
C ARG A 220 -23.32 -12.66 24.90
N VAL A 221 -23.18 -11.69 23.97
CA VAL A 221 -22.03 -11.57 23.05
C VAL A 221 -21.37 -10.21 23.23
N THR A 222 -20.16 -10.03 22.72
CA THR A 222 -19.51 -8.70 22.68
C THR A 222 -20.09 -7.84 21.59
N GLY A 223 -20.39 -8.44 20.43
CA GLY A 223 -20.92 -7.72 19.28
C GLY A 223 -21.27 -8.64 18.12
N ILE A 224 -21.55 -8.01 16.99
CA ILE A 224 -21.87 -8.66 15.73
C ILE A 224 -20.88 -8.18 14.67
N GLU A 225 -20.25 -9.11 13.98
CA GLU A 225 -19.35 -8.85 12.86
C GLU A 225 -20.11 -9.01 11.54
N LEU A 226 -19.92 -8.03 10.62
CA LEU A 226 -20.45 -8.14 9.27
C LEU A 226 -19.32 -8.34 8.27
N HIS A 227 -19.49 -9.32 7.39
CA HIS A 227 -18.69 -9.54 6.20
C HIS A 227 -19.52 -9.10 5.00
N LEU A 228 -18.92 -8.35 4.07
CA LEU A 228 -19.61 -7.70 2.96
C LEU A 228 -19.09 -8.27 1.64
N ASP A 229 -19.96 -8.28 0.63
CA ASP A 229 -19.59 -8.63 -0.75
C ASP A 229 -18.50 -7.70 -1.29
N ASP A 230 -18.64 -6.40 -1.01
CA ASP A 230 -17.69 -5.37 -1.38
C ASP A 230 -17.20 -4.62 -0.14
N ARG A 231 -15.94 -4.83 0.20
CA ARG A 231 -15.27 -4.26 1.38
C ARG A 231 -15.19 -2.73 1.33
N GLU A 232 -15.13 -2.14 0.13
CA GLU A 232 -15.03 -0.68 -0.03
C GLU A 232 -16.34 0.02 0.36
N ARG A 233 -17.47 -0.69 0.36
CA ARG A 233 -18.78 -0.20 0.77
C ARG A 233 -19.04 -0.27 2.27
N ALA A 234 -18.04 -0.64 3.07
CA ALA A 234 -18.22 -0.80 4.53
C ALA A 234 -18.74 0.48 5.21
N GLY A 235 -18.32 1.66 4.76
CA GLY A 235 -18.85 2.93 5.29
C GLY A 235 -20.34 3.16 5.02
N GLU A 236 -20.83 2.77 3.83
CA GLU A 236 -22.25 2.85 3.47
C GLU A 236 -23.08 1.89 4.30
N VAL A 237 -22.61 0.63 4.42
CA VAL A 237 -23.28 -0.41 5.20
C VAL A 237 -23.26 -0.08 6.69
N ALA A 238 -22.17 0.47 7.21
CA ALA A 238 -22.08 0.93 8.59
C ALA A 238 -23.11 2.05 8.88
N LEU A 239 -23.32 2.98 7.94
CA LEU A 239 -24.34 4.02 8.05
C LEU A 239 -25.75 3.41 8.01
N ALA A 240 -26.01 2.49 7.11
CA ALA A 240 -27.28 1.77 7.04
C ALA A 240 -27.56 0.99 8.34
N ALA A 241 -26.58 0.29 8.87
CA ALA A 241 -26.69 -0.41 10.15
C ALA A 241 -26.99 0.54 11.31
N ARG A 242 -26.37 1.73 11.36
CA ARG A 242 -26.70 2.76 12.37
C ARG A 242 -28.14 3.26 12.30
N MET A 243 -28.70 3.32 11.10
CA MET A 243 -30.09 3.75 10.91
C MET A 243 -31.09 2.63 11.25
N ALA A 244 -30.71 1.38 11.09
CA ALA A 244 -31.55 0.22 11.35
C ALA A 244 -31.55 -0.19 12.83
N LEU A 245 -30.50 0.09 13.56
CA LEU A 245 -30.31 -0.32 14.95
C LEU A 245 -30.68 0.79 15.94
N PRO A 246 -30.93 0.46 17.22
CA PRO A 246 -31.13 1.46 18.26
C PRO A 246 -29.96 2.45 18.36
N ALA A 247 -30.24 3.68 18.80
CA ALA A 247 -29.23 4.75 18.91
C ALA A 247 -28.06 4.42 19.85
N GLU A 248 -28.21 3.42 20.70
CA GLU A 248 -27.19 2.91 21.62
C GLU A 248 -26.18 1.98 20.91
N ALA A 249 -26.43 1.57 19.68
CA ALA A 249 -25.53 0.70 18.92
C ALA A 249 -24.28 1.46 18.46
N TRP A 250 -23.14 0.91 18.80
CA TRP A 250 -21.85 1.43 18.36
C TRP A 250 -21.41 0.68 17.09
N VAL A 251 -21.56 1.31 15.93
CA VAL A 251 -21.20 0.72 14.64
C VAL A 251 -19.91 1.33 14.15
N THR A 252 -18.92 0.49 13.86
CA THR A 252 -17.60 0.89 13.40
C THR A 252 -17.22 0.08 12.16
N ASP A 253 -16.79 0.74 11.11
CA ASP A 253 -16.21 0.08 9.93
C ASP A 253 -14.70 -0.17 10.10
N TRP A 254 -14.13 -0.99 9.24
CA TRP A 254 -12.72 -1.35 9.26
C TRP A 254 -11.80 -0.13 9.07
N THR A 255 -12.23 0.91 8.33
CA THR A 255 -11.41 2.11 8.09
C THR A 255 -11.24 2.94 9.35
N HIS A 256 -12.27 2.99 10.19
CA HIS A 256 -12.24 3.65 11.49
C HIS A 256 -11.44 2.85 12.52
N ARG A 257 -11.55 1.50 12.51
CA ARG A 257 -10.81 0.61 13.40
C ARG A 257 -9.29 0.72 13.18
N HIS A 258 -8.85 0.75 11.92
CA HIS A 258 -7.45 0.87 11.54
C HIS A 258 -7.05 2.29 11.10
N ARG A 259 -7.74 3.31 11.61
CA ARG A 259 -7.56 4.72 11.20
C ARG A 259 -6.12 5.22 11.30
N SER A 260 -5.41 4.84 12.36
CA SER A 260 -4.01 5.23 12.55
C SER A 260 -3.10 4.66 11.47
N PHE A 261 -3.34 3.41 11.10
CA PHE A 261 -2.61 2.72 10.03
C PHE A 261 -2.84 3.40 8.66
N PHE A 262 -4.11 3.62 8.26
CA PHE A 262 -4.42 4.31 7.00
C PHE A 262 -3.96 5.76 6.99
N LYS A 263 -3.95 6.45 8.14
CA LYS A 263 -3.36 7.78 8.26
C LYS A 263 -1.85 7.75 8.04
N ALA A 264 -1.16 6.74 8.56
CA ALA A 264 0.27 6.55 8.33
C ALA A 264 0.58 6.31 6.85
N LEU A 265 -0.14 5.42 6.17
CA LEU A 265 -0.01 5.18 4.71
C LEU A 265 -0.27 6.46 3.90
N LYS A 266 -1.31 7.23 4.26
CA LYS A 266 -1.57 8.51 3.59
C LYS A 266 -0.43 9.52 3.78
N THR A 267 0.14 9.59 4.98
CA THR A 267 1.29 10.47 5.27
C THR A 267 2.51 10.01 4.49
N GLU A 268 2.77 8.71 4.44
CA GLU A 268 3.85 8.11 3.67
C GLU A 268 3.75 8.47 2.18
N ARG A 269 2.56 8.34 1.56
CA ARG A 269 2.34 8.76 0.17
C ARG A 269 2.68 10.23 -0.07
N VAL A 270 2.32 11.12 0.86
CA VAL A 270 2.65 12.55 0.75
C VAL A 270 4.16 12.75 0.83
N VAL A 271 4.84 12.12 1.79
CA VAL A 271 6.30 12.22 1.95
C VAL A 271 7.01 11.68 0.71
N MET A 272 6.60 10.52 0.20
CA MET A 272 7.15 9.96 -1.02
C MET A 272 6.89 10.86 -2.23
N GLY A 273 5.70 11.44 -2.34
CA GLY A 273 5.38 12.43 -3.37
C GLY A 273 6.32 13.64 -3.34
N VAL A 274 6.66 14.14 -2.16
CA VAL A 274 7.63 15.23 -1.99
C VAL A 274 9.05 14.79 -2.43
N ILE A 275 9.52 13.63 -1.96
CA ILE A 275 10.85 13.10 -2.33
C ILE A 275 10.94 12.91 -3.85
N LEU A 276 9.92 12.30 -4.45
CA LEU A 276 9.87 12.06 -5.87
C LEU A 276 9.80 13.36 -6.68
N SER A 277 9.09 14.38 -6.19
CA SER A 277 9.08 15.71 -6.81
C SER A 277 10.45 16.37 -6.81
N LEU A 278 11.25 16.16 -5.75
CA LEU A 278 12.64 16.64 -5.69
C LEU A 278 13.52 15.93 -6.72
N ILE A 279 13.36 14.62 -6.93
CA ILE A 279 14.10 13.87 -7.95
C ILE A 279 13.79 14.43 -9.34
N VAL A 280 12.51 14.67 -9.64
CA VAL A 280 12.09 15.29 -10.91
C VAL A 280 12.67 16.71 -11.03
N MET A 281 12.67 17.48 -9.97
CA MET A 281 13.26 18.83 -9.96
C MET A 281 14.75 18.79 -10.31
N VAL A 282 15.53 17.86 -9.76
CA VAL A 282 16.95 17.68 -10.10
C VAL A 282 17.13 17.32 -11.58
N ALA A 283 16.29 16.42 -12.11
CA ALA A 283 16.30 16.07 -13.53
C ALA A 283 16.01 17.29 -14.43
N LEU A 284 15.08 18.16 -14.01
CA LEU A 284 14.77 19.40 -14.71
C LEU A 284 15.93 20.40 -14.68
N PHE A 285 16.61 20.58 -13.55
CA PHE A 285 17.80 21.43 -13.47
C PHE A 285 18.90 20.93 -14.41
N ASN A 286 19.11 19.62 -14.46
CA ASN A 286 20.04 19.02 -15.41
C ASN A 286 19.64 19.35 -16.86
N MET A 287 18.36 19.22 -17.20
CA MET A 287 17.84 19.54 -18.52
C MET A 287 18.01 21.03 -18.88
N VAL A 288 17.69 21.93 -17.94
CA VAL A 288 17.87 23.38 -18.15
C VAL A 288 19.35 23.70 -18.41
N SER A 289 20.24 23.17 -17.57
CA SER A 289 21.68 23.40 -17.68
C SER A 289 22.23 22.91 -19.02
N SER A 290 21.81 21.70 -19.43
CA SER A 290 22.21 21.12 -20.72
C SER A 290 21.72 21.94 -21.89
N LEU A 291 20.45 22.39 -21.87
CA LEU A 291 19.89 23.22 -22.95
C LEU A 291 20.56 24.60 -23.02
N VAL A 292 20.89 25.21 -21.87
CA VAL A 292 21.64 26.47 -21.83
C VAL A 292 23.01 26.29 -22.47
N MET A 293 23.70 25.19 -22.19
CA MET A 293 25.00 24.87 -22.78
C MET A 293 24.89 24.69 -24.29
N VAL A 294 23.89 23.97 -24.78
CA VAL A 294 23.61 23.83 -26.20
C VAL A 294 23.37 25.19 -26.85
N VAL A 295 22.62 26.09 -26.22
CA VAL A 295 22.39 27.46 -26.70
C VAL A 295 23.70 28.22 -26.80
N MET A 296 24.61 28.08 -25.82
CA MET A 296 25.90 28.76 -25.86
C MET A 296 26.79 28.27 -26.99
N GLU A 297 26.85 26.98 -27.24
CA GLU A 297 27.62 26.39 -28.36
C GLU A 297 27.06 26.75 -29.71
N ARG A 298 25.72 26.81 -29.86
CA ARG A 298 25.04 27.17 -31.11
C ARG A 298 24.88 28.68 -31.30
N ARG A 299 25.54 29.51 -30.48
CA ARG A 299 25.38 30.98 -30.51
C ARG A 299 25.68 31.59 -31.87
N LYS A 300 26.72 31.12 -32.57
CA LYS A 300 27.07 31.58 -33.94
C LYS A 300 25.98 31.22 -34.95
N GLU A 301 25.46 30.00 -34.91
CA GLU A 301 24.39 29.57 -35.84
C GLU A 301 23.08 30.35 -35.58
N ILE A 302 22.74 30.61 -34.29
CA ILE A 302 21.61 31.46 -33.94
C ILE A 302 21.76 32.87 -34.49
N ALA A 303 22.95 33.45 -34.39
CA ALA A 303 23.26 34.77 -34.95
C ALA A 303 23.09 34.80 -36.45
N ILE A 304 23.59 33.81 -37.21
CA ILE A 304 23.42 33.67 -38.64
C ILE A 304 21.95 33.54 -39.02
N LEU A 305 21.17 32.71 -38.30
CA LEU A 305 19.73 32.60 -38.58
C LEU A 305 19.00 33.93 -38.38
N LYS A 306 19.38 34.72 -37.38
CA LYS A 306 18.80 36.05 -37.17
C LYS A 306 19.18 37.05 -38.25
N THR A 307 20.41 37.04 -38.77
CA THR A 307 20.82 37.92 -39.89
C THR A 307 20.10 37.56 -41.17
N VAL A 308 19.74 36.30 -41.40
CA VAL A 308 18.92 35.82 -42.52
C VAL A 308 17.43 36.11 -42.32
N GLY A 309 17.00 36.65 -41.16
CA GLY A 309 15.64 37.09 -40.95
C GLY A 309 14.81 36.21 -39.98
N ALA A 310 15.41 35.30 -39.24
CA ALA A 310 14.68 34.56 -38.23
C ALA A 310 14.26 35.46 -37.04
N THR A 311 12.97 35.42 -36.69
CA THR A 311 12.41 36.22 -35.58
C THR A 311 12.76 35.62 -34.23
N HIS A 312 12.73 36.43 -33.16
CA HIS A 312 12.89 35.96 -31.77
C HIS A 312 11.96 34.78 -31.46
N VAL A 313 10.70 34.86 -31.93
CA VAL A 313 9.70 33.80 -31.69
C VAL A 313 10.07 32.50 -32.43
N SER A 314 10.65 32.60 -33.64
CA SER A 314 11.10 31.41 -34.36
C SER A 314 12.26 30.69 -33.65
N ILE A 315 13.24 31.45 -33.16
CA ILE A 315 14.36 30.86 -32.36
C ILE A 315 13.82 30.22 -31.10
N MET A 316 12.94 30.91 -30.35
CA MET A 316 12.33 30.35 -29.16
C MET A 316 11.56 29.05 -29.42
N ARG A 317 10.79 28.99 -30.51
CA ARG A 317 10.07 27.77 -30.94
C ARG A 317 11.01 26.60 -31.26
N ILE A 318 12.12 26.85 -31.92
CA ILE A 318 13.13 25.81 -32.27
C ILE A 318 13.64 25.15 -30.98
N PHE A 319 14.03 25.95 -29.97
CA PHE A 319 14.57 25.42 -28.72
C PHE A 319 13.50 24.78 -27.82
N ILE A 320 12.27 25.31 -27.81
CA ILE A 320 11.14 24.66 -27.11
C ILE A 320 10.86 23.31 -27.79
N MET A 321 10.79 23.20 -29.10
CA MET A 321 10.59 21.94 -29.80
C MET A 321 11.72 20.94 -29.52
N MET A 322 12.97 21.41 -29.49
CA MET A 322 14.12 20.56 -29.19
C MET A 322 14.04 20.00 -27.77
N GLY A 323 13.76 20.84 -26.79
CA GLY A 323 13.61 20.41 -25.41
C GLY A 323 12.38 19.52 -25.19
N SER A 324 11.26 19.81 -25.88
CA SER A 324 10.08 18.95 -25.85
C SER A 324 10.35 17.55 -26.41
N LEU A 325 11.15 17.46 -27.47
CA LEU A 325 11.55 16.17 -28.05
C LEU A 325 12.45 15.39 -27.06
N LEU A 326 13.41 16.06 -26.41
CA LEU A 326 14.29 15.43 -25.41
C LEU A 326 13.49 14.95 -24.21
N SER A 327 12.61 15.80 -23.67
CA SER A 327 11.71 15.44 -22.57
C SER A 327 10.75 14.31 -22.96
N GLY A 328 10.18 14.37 -24.16
CA GLY A 328 9.29 13.34 -24.68
C GLY A 328 9.98 11.98 -24.83
N LEU A 329 11.16 11.96 -25.44
CA LEU A 329 11.97 10.73 -25.57
C LEU A 329 12.40 10.20 -24.20
N GLY A 330 12.85 11.08 -23.30
CA GLY A 330 13.19 10.72 -21.92
C GLY A 330 12.00 10.13 -21.17
N THR A 331 10.84 10.77 -21.24
CA THR A 331 9.61 10.29 -20.59
C THR A 331 9.16 8.95 -21.17
N MET A 332 9.13 8.80 -22.50
CA MET A 332 8.76 7.52 -23.15
C MET A 332 9.72 6.38 -22.77
N ALA A 333 11.01 6.65 -22.80
CA ALA A 333 12.02 5.68 -22.38
C ALA A 333 11.89 5.33 -20.88
N GLY A 334 11.66 6.34 -20.03
CA GLY A 334 11.45 6.18 -18.62
C GLY A 334 10.19 5.37 -18.27
N VAL A 335 9.08 5.65 -18.96
CA VAL A 335 7.84 4.86 -18.83
C VAL A 335 8.08 3.41 -19.27
N GLY A 336 8.66 3.20 -20.45
CA GLY A 336 8.93 1.85 -20.95
C GLY A 336 9.86 1.05 -20.03
N PHE A 337 10.96 1.65 -19.59
CA PHE A 337 11.92 1.01 -18.71
C PHE A 337 11.37 0.82 -17.28
N GLY A 338 10.65 1.80 -16.75
CA GLY A 338 9.99 1.73 -15.45
C GLY A 338 8.94 0.63 -15.38
N LEU A 339 8.09 0.51 -16.41
CA LEU A 339 7.10 -0.58 -16.53
C LEU A 339 7.77 -1.95 -16.63
N LEU A 340 8.82 -2.07 -17.43
CA LEU A 340 9.54 -3.33 -17.58
C LEU A 340 10.19 -3.77 -16.28
N LEU A 341 10.80 -2.84 -15.54
CA LEU A 341 11.39 -3.13 -14.23
C LEU A 341 10.33 -3.43 -13.19
N ALA A 342 9.23 -2.69 -13.13
CA ALA A 342 8.12 -2.97 -12.21
C ALA A 342 7.52 -4.36 -12.46
N TRP A 343 7.35 -4.75 -13.72
CA TRP A 343 6.84 -6.08 -14.07
C TRP A 343 7.79 -7.22 -13.74
N LYS A 344 9.11 -6.98 -13.81
CA LYS A 344 10.16 -7.99 -13.53
C LYS A 344 10.81 -7.80 -12.18
N LEU A 345 10.19 -7.04 -11.28
CA LEU A 345 10.82 -6.65 -10.01
C LEU A 345 11.19 -7.86 -9.15
N ASP A 346 10.29 -8.84 -9.02
CA ASP A 346 10.56 -10.08 -8.26
C ASP A 346 11.74 -10.86 -8.82
N ALA A 347 11.81 -10.99 -10.13
CA ALA A 347 12.93 -11.69 -10.79
C ALA A 347 14.24 -10.93 -10.61
N LEU A 348 14.20 -9.60 -10.61
CA LEU A 348 15.37 -8.75 -10.39
C LEU A 348 15.87 -8.87 -8.94
N LEU A 349 14.96 -8.83 -7.98
CA LEU A 349 15.29 -8.98 -6.57
C LEU A 349 15.86 -10.38 -6.28
N ALA A 350 15.23 -11.44 -6.79
CA ALA A 350 15.74 -12.79 -6.66
C ALA A 350 17.16 -12.94 -7.28
N LEU A 351 17.44 -12.26 -8.39
CA LEU A 351 18.78 -12.22 -8.98
C LEU A 351 19.78 -11.53 -8.06
N ILE A 352 19.40 -10.38 -7.46
CA ILE A 352 20.25 -9.63 -6.55
C ILE A 352 20.50 -10.43 -5.27
N GLU A 353 19.49 -11.07 -4.71
CA GLU A 353 19.61 -11.95 -3.54
C GLU A 353 20.57 -13.12 -3.80
N ASN A 354 20.47 -13.74 -4.97
CA ASN A 354 21.37 -14.82 -5.37
C ASN A 354 22.84 -14.35 -5.51
N ILE A 355 23.07 -13.11 -5.93
CA ILE A 355 24.42 -12.56 -6.11
C ILE A 355 24.99 -12.06 -4.79
N THR A 356 24.18 -11.40 -3.95
CA THR A 356 24.63 -10.76 -2.71
C THR A 356 24.57 -11.68 -1.50
N GLY A 357 23.77 -12.75 -1.56
CA GLY A 357 23.52 -13.66 -0.42
C GLY A 357 22.71 -13.00 0.70
N VAL A 358 22.17 -11.79 0.47
CA VAL A 358 21.36 -11.05 1.45
C VAL A 358 19.89 -11.16 1.05
N THR A 359 19.06 -11.73 1.90
CA THR A 359 17.59 -11.70 1.74
C THR A 359 17.07 -10.33 2.11
N PHE A 360 16.50 -9.59 1.15
CA PHE A 360 15.95 -8.25 1.37
C PHE A 360 14.62 -8.29 2.12
N LEU A 361 13.80 -9.30 1.85
CA LEU A 361 12.54 -9.54 2.54
C LEU A 361 12.63 -10.88 3.27
N SER A 362 12.77 -10.79 4.57
CA SER A 362 12.61 -11.95 5.45
C SER A 362 11.11 -12.05 5.75
N GLY A 363 10.45 -13.12 5.29
CA GLY A 363 9.04 -13.39 5.56
C GLY A 363 8.70 -13.37 7.05
N ASP A 364 9.68 -13.68 7.91
CA ASP A 364 9.56 -13.63 9.37
C ASP A 364 9.42 -12.20 9.93
N VAL A 365 9.83 -11.17 9.19
CA VAL A 365 9.82 -9.76 9.66
C VAL A 365 8.74 -8.93 8.97
N TYR A 366 8.56 -9.12 7.66
CA TYR A 366 7.67 -8.29 6.85
C TYR A 366 6.38 -8.98 6.41
N TYR A 367 6.23 -10.30 6.70
CA TYR A 367 5.03 -11.12 6.38
C TYR A 367 4.63 -11.13 4.89
N ILE A 368 5.56 -10.76 4.01
CA ILE A 368 5.40 -10.71 2.57
C ILE A 368 6.62 -11.42 1.99
N ASP A 369 6.40 -12.53 1.29
CA ASP A 369 7.46 -13.36 0.69
C ASP A 369 7.97 -12.82 -0.64
N HIS A 370 7.33 -11.78 -1.19
CA HIS A 370 7.67 -11.12 -2.45
C HIS A 370 7.39 -9.61 -2.35
N VAL A 371 8.00 -8.81 -3.20
CA VAL A 371 7.69 -7.37 -3.28
C VAL A 371 6.47 -7.17 -4.17
N PRO A 372 5.30 -6.89 -3.60
CA PRO A 372 4.12 -6.70 -4.41
C PRO A 372 4.30 -5.46 -5.30
N SER A 373 4.12 -5.63 -6.60
CA SER A 373 4.17 -4.54 -7.58
C SER A 373 2.90 -4.51 -8.40
N ILE A 374 2.07 -3.50 -8.16
CA ILE A 374 0.83 -3.29 -8.91
C ILE A 374 0.98 -2.07 -9.80
N ILE A 375 0.79 -2.31 -11.10
CA ILE A 375 0.86 -1.27 -12.12
C ILE A 375 -0.49 -0.57 -12.20
N ASP A 376 -0.58 0.67 -11.68
CA ASP A 376 -1.77 1.50 -11.81
C ASP A 376 -1.69 2.40 -13.05
N PRO A 377 -2.55 2.20 -14.07
CA PRO A 377 -2.52 2.97 -15.31
C PRO A 377 -2.73 4.48 -15.10
N VAL A 378 -3.52 4.85 -14.09
CA VAL A 378 -3.82 6.27 -13.80
C VAL A 378 -2.56 6.97 -13.31
N SER A 379 -1.84 6.36 -12.39
CA SER A 379 -0.57 6.89 -11.86
C SER A 379 0.48 7.04 -12.96
N ILE A 380 0.59 6.08 -13.89
CA ILE A 380 1.53 6.15 -15.01
C ILE A 380 1.20 7.34 -15.91
N ILE A 381 -0.09 7.53 -16.26
CA ILE A 381 -0.53 8.65 -17.11
C ILE A 381 -0.24 9.99 -16.39
N VAL A 382 -0.51 10.10 -15.10
CA VAL A 382 -0.23 11.29 -14.30
C VAL A 382 1.27 11.59 -14.27
N VAL A 383 2.12 10.59 -14.03
CA VAL A 383 3.58 10.73 -14.05
C VAL A 383 4.08 11.18 -15.42
N ALA A 384 3.62 10.53 -16.48
CA ALA A 384 4.01 10.86 -17.84
C ALA A 384 3.58 12.30 -18.23
N ALA A 385 2.33 12.66 -17.96
CA ALA A 385 1.79 13.99 -18.23
C ALA A 385 2.51 15.08 -17.42
N THR A 386 2.75 14.85 -16.14
CA THR A 386 3.47 15.80 -15.26
C THR A 386 4.92 15.96 -15.73
N SER A 387 5.61 14.88 -16.07
CA SER A 387 7.00 14.91 -16.56
C SER A 387 7.10 15.67 -17.89
N LEU A 388 6.16 15.46 -18.82
CA LEU A 388 6.11 16.21 -20.08
C LEU A 388 5.83 17.69 -19.85
N LEU A 389 4.88 18.02 -18.99
CA LEU A 389 4.54 19.41 -18.67
C LEU A 389 5.73 20.13 -18.03
N MET A 390 6.36 19.51 -17.05
CA MET A 390 7.53 20.06 -16.38
C MET A 390 8.71 20.19 -17.35
N GLY A 391 8.92 19.23 -18.24
CA GLY A 391 9.91 19.30 -19.31
C GLY A 391 9.68 20.49 -20.25
N LEU A 392 8.43 20.73 -20.66
CA LEU A 392 8.05 21.91 -21.43
C LEU A 392 8.38 23.21 -20.69
N VAL A 393 8.00 23.32 -19.42
CA VAL A 393 8.29 24.51 -18.61
C VAL A 393 9.80 24.76 -18.49
N ALA A 394 10.57 23.69 -18.25
CA ALA A 394 12.03 23.76 -18.14
C ALA A 394 12.70 24.29 -19.42
N THR A 395 12.10 24.05 -20.61
CA THR A 395 12.66 24.51 -21.88
C THR A 395 12.45 26.00 -22.15
N VAL A 396 11.49 26.65 -21.48
CA VAL A 396 11.13 28.06 -21.75
C VAL A 396 12.30 29.00 -21.43
N TYR A 397 12.99 28.80 -20.31
CA TYR A 397 14.10 29.66 -19.92
C TYR A 397 15.29 29.58 -20.91
N PRO A 398 15.83 28.40 -21.27
CA PRO A 398 16.88 28.30 -22.29
C PRO A 398 16.45 28.86 -23.67
N ALA A 399 15.21 28.60 -24.08
CA ALA A 399 14.67 29.11 -25.34
C ALA A 399 14.58 30.65 -25.37
N TRP A 400 14.15 31.26 -24.26
CA TRP A 400 14.14 32.71 -24.14
C TRP A 400 15.57 33.29 -24.21
N ARG A 401 16.52 32.67 -23.54
CA ARG A 401 17.94 33.06 -23.56
C ARG A 401 18.52 32.93 -24.97
N ALA A 402 18.21 31.86 -25.71
CA ALA A 402 18.59 31.67 -27.12
C ALA A 402 18.04 32.79 -28.02
N ALA A 403 16.76 33.13 -27.82
CA ALA A 403 16.13 34.23 -28.55
C ALA A 403 16.78 35.60 -28.26
N GLY A 404 17.36 35.82 -27.11
CA GLY A 404 18.04 37.05 -26.71
C GLY A 404 19.45 37.26 -27.28
N VAL A 405 20.08 36.30 -27.96
CA VAL A 405 21.45 36.38 -28.49
C VAL A 405 21.57 37.53 -29.48
N PRO A 406 22.47 38.55 -29.26
CA PRO A 406 22.69 39.66 -30.19
C PRO A 406 23.53 39.16 -31.38
N PRO A 407 23.10 39.39 -32.65
CA PRO A 407 23.86 38.93 -33.81
C PRO A 407 25.23 39.56 -33.92
N ALA A 408 25.35 40.86 -33.62
CA ALA A 408 26.60 41.62 -33.74
C ALA A 408 27.71 41.08 -32.81
N ASP A 409 27.38 40.77 -31.54
CA ASP A 409 28.33 40.27 -30.54
C ASP A 409 28.76 38.82 -30.83
N ALA A 410 27.84 38.00 -31.35
CA ALA A 410 28.13 36.60 -31.63
C ALA A 410 29.00 36.39 -32.89
N LEU A 411 29.04 37.34 -33.80
CA LEU A 411 29.82 37.29 -35.05
C LEU A 411 31.16 38.10 -34.95
N ARG A 412 31.33 38.94 -33.92
CA ARG A 412 32.48 39.80 -33.77
C ARG A 412 33.67 39.10 -33.07
N TYR A 413 33.44 38.04 -32.35
CA TYR A 413 34.50 37.27 -31.69
C TYR A 413 35.04 36.17 -32.61
N GLU A 414 36.04 36.47 -33.36
CA GLU A 414 37.11 35.59 -33.83
C GLU A 414 38.38 35.91 -33.10
#